data_02b98166391463847051763469b39c7e
#
_entry.id   02b98166391463847051763469b39c7e
#
_cell.length_a   1.000
_cell.length_b   1.000
_cell.length_c   1.000
_cell.angle_alpha   90.00
_cell.angle_beta   90.00
_cell.angle_gamma   90.00
#
_symmetry.space_group_name_H-M   'P 1'
#
loop_
_entity.id
_entity.type
_entity.pdbx_description
1 polymer ?
#
loop_
_entity_poly.entity_id
_entity_poly.type
_entity_poly.pdbx_seq_one_letter_code
_entity_poly.pdbx_strand_id
1 'polypeptide(L)'
;HRGRLNMLANIAGKSVGQIFQEFQGHYAENEVHGSGDVKYHLGTEGVFTAQSGATTKIYLAANPSHLEAVNPVLEGIVRAKQDRLNTKGAYSVLPILLHGDASFAGQGVNAETLQLAGLPGYRTGGTIHVVVNNQVGFTTSPSSSRTARYSTDFAKIIEAPIFHVNGDDPEACVRVAHLAFEYRQAFNKDVVIDMVCYRRRGHNEGDEPSFTQPLMYKLIDAKRTTRTLYTEALVGRGDITPVEAEEIEAEYQSQLEQVFASVANYQEEHDPNFVAPIVPNAEDVPTFISEELIREIAATQIA
;
A
#
# COMPACT_ATOMS: atom_id res chain seq x y z
N HIS A 1 3.77 5.19 -5.34
CA HIS A 1 5.07 5.37 -4.66
C HIS A 1 4.94 6.28 -3.45
N ARG A 2 4.56 7.53 -3.62
CA ARG A 2 4.49 8.52 -2.53
C ARG A 2 3.50 8.15 -1.44
N GLY A 3 2.36 7.60 -1.81
CA GLY A 3 1.39 7.09 -0.85
C GLY A 3 1.96 5.99 0.06
N ARG A 4 2.90 5.19 -0.46
CA ARG A 4 3.55 4.15 0.34
C ARG A 4 4.39 4.72 1.49
N LEU A 5 5.08 5.84 1.30
CA LEU A 5 5.82 6.49 2.40
C LEU A 5 4.90 6.91 3.55
N ASN A 6 3.70 7.42 3.21
CA ASN A 6 2.68 7.70 4.23
C ASN A 6 2.20 6.44 4.94
N MET A 7 2.03 5.33 4.22
CA MET A 7 1.68 4.04 4.85
C MET A 7 2.78 3.54 5.78
N LEU A 8 4.04 3.63 5.35
CA LEU A 8 5.19 3.26 6.17
C LEU A 8 5.26 4.07 7.47
N ALA A 9 5.14 5.40 7.39
CA ALA A 9 5.24 6.28 8.54
C ALA A 9 3.99 6.26 9.42
N ASN A 10 2.81 6.53 8.83
CA ASN A 10 1.60 6.84 9.60
C ASN A 10 0.80 5.61 10.00
N ILE A 11 0.95 4.49 9.31
CA ILE A 11 0.20 3.26 9.58
C ILE A 11 1.11 2.17 10.15
N ALA A 12 2.25 1.90 9.51
CA ALA A 12 3.15 0.84 9.93
C ALA A 12 4.16 1.28 11.01
N GLY A 13 4.21 2.56 11.35
CA GLY A 13 5.02 3.09 12.45
C GLY A 13 6.52 3.21 12.16
N LYS A 14 6.92 3.18 10.88
CA LYS A 14 8.30 3.47 10.50
C LYS A 14 8.62 4.93 10.79
N SER A 15 9.70 5.19 11.54
CA SER A 15 10.02 6.56 11.89
C SER A 15 10.38 7.41 10.67
N VAL A 16 9.98 8.68 10.67
CA VAL A 16 10.35 9.64 9.62
C VAL A 16 11.87 9.79 9.52
N GLY A 17 12.57 9.69 10.65
CA GLY A 17 14.04 9.71 10.69
C GLY A 17 14.68 8.56 9.91
N GLN A 18 14.17 7.33 10.08
CA GLN A 18 14.62 6.18 9.29
C GLN A 18 14.37 6.38 7.79
N ILE A 19 13.21 6.93 7.43
CA ILE A 19 12.90 7.22 6.02
C ILE A 19 13.90 8.24 5.45
N PHE A 20 14.21 9.31 6.18
CA PHE A 20 15.19 10.30 5.76
C PHE A 20 16.61 9.71 5.65
N GLN A 21 17.04 8.90 6.61
CA GLN A 21 18.33 8.20 6.57
C GLN A 21 18.46 7.31 5.34
N GLU A 22 17.43 6.50 5.04
CA GLU A 22 17.37 5.65 3.85
C GLU A 22 17.49 6.45 2.55
N PHE A 23 16.85 7.63 2.46
CA PHE A 23 16.99 8.53 1.30
C PHE A 23 18.38 9.13 1.17
N GLN A 24 19.12 9.28 2.27
CA GLN A 24 20.52 9.70 2.27
C GLN A 24 21.52 8.56 1.99
N GLY A 25 21.02 7.31 1.89
CA GLY A 25 21.85 6.13 1.66
C GLY A 25 22.41 5.51 2.94
N HIS A 26 21.96 5.98 4.11
CA HIS A 26 22.31 5.38 5.39
C HIS A 26 21.38 4.21 5.70
N TYR A 27 21.94 3.04 5.94
CA TYR A 27 21.21 1.81 6.28
C TYR A 27 21.69 1.30 7.63
N ALA A 28 20.81 0.62 8.36
CA ALA A 28 21.22 -0.09 9.55
C ALA A 28 22.14 -1.27 9.16
N GLU A 29 23.23 -1.45 9.88
CA GLU A 29 24.24 -2.51 9.63
C GLU A 29 23.63 -3.92 9.60
N ASN A 30 22.48 -4.12 10.24
CA ASN A 30 21.78 -5.41 10.33
C ASN A 30 20.82 -5.68 9.16
N GLU A 31 20.66 -4.75 8.22
CA GLU A 31 19.80 -4.96 7.05
C GLU A 31 20.59 -5.69 5.97
N VAL A 32 20.02 -6.82 5.49
CA VAL A 32 20.58 -7.55 4.34
C VAL A 32 20.45 -6.66 3.12
N HIS A 33 21.56 -6.08 2.69
CA HIS A 33 21.62 -5.27 1.48
C HIS A 33 21.57 -6.15 0.25
N GLY A 34 20.39 -6.21 -0.38
CA GLY A 34 20.31 -6.61 -1.77
C GLY A 34 20.93 -5.55 -2.69
N SER A 35 21.17 -5.89 -3.94
CA SER A 35 21.76 -5.00 -4.95
C SER A 35 20.82 -3.87 -5.35
N GLY A 36 20.59 -2.89 -4.46
CA GLY A 36 20.02 -1.59 -4.82
C GLY A 36 18.57 -1.60 -5.30
N ASP A 37 17.62 -1.91 -4.42
CA ASP A 37 16.21 -1.68 -4.72
C ASP A 37 15.77 -0.26 -4.31
N VAL A 38 14.68 0.22 -4.91
CA VAL A 38 14.10 1.52 -4.53
C VAL A 38 13.40 1.44 -3.18
N LYS A 39 13.51 2.50 -2.38
CA LYS A 39 12.96 2.59 -1.02
C LYS A 39 11.46 2.27 -0.95
N TYR A 40 10.73 2.57 -2.00
CA TYR A 40 9.28 2.31 -2.10
C TYR A 40 8.91 0.83 -2.14
N HIS A 41 9.84 -0.07 -2.43
CA HIS A 41 9.59 -1.50 -2.52
C HIS A 41 9.71 -2.21 -1.16
N LEU A 42 10.34 -1.58 -0.20
CA LEU A 42 10.55 -2.16 1.13
C LEU A 42 9.23 -2.48 1.83
N GLY A 43 9.19 -3.63 2.47
CA GLY A 43 8.14 -4.03 3.40
C GLY A 43 8.46 -3.58 4.82
N THR A 44 7.49 -3.73 5.72
CA THR A 44 7.70 -3.50 7.15
C THR A 44 6.61 -4.17 7.98
N GLU A 45 6.89 -4.37 9.24
CA GLU A 45 5.90 -4.77 10.24
C GLU A 45 5.77 -3.68 11.30
N GLY A 46 4.58 -3.53 11.85
CA GLY A 46 4.32 -2.56 12.90
C GLY A 46 3.06 -2.88 13.70
N VAL A 47 2.78 -2.02 14.66
CA VAL A 47 1.56 -2.08 15.46
C VAL A 47 0.86 -0.73 15.36
N PHE A 48 -0.37 -0.75 14.91
CA PHE A 48 -1.24 0.43 14.92
C PHE A 48 -2.08 0.43 16.19
N THR A 49 -2.10 1.56 16.87
CA THR A 49 -2.94 1.77 18.06
C THR A 49 -4.07 2.73 17.71
N ALA A 50 -5.30 2.25 17.80
CA ALA A 50 -6.48 3.08 17.58
C ALA A 50 -6.70 4.05 18.75
N GLN A 51 -7.53 5.08 18.55
CA GLN A 51 -7.91 6.03 19.61
C GLN A 51 -8.56 5.36 20.83
N SER A 52 -9.21 4.22 20.63
CA SER A 52 -9.77 3.39 21.72
C SER A 52 -8.72 2.67 22.58
N GLY A 53 -7.44 2.73 22.21
CA GLY A 53 -6.36 1.96 22.80
C GLY A 53 -6.21 0.52 22.24
N ALA A 54 -7.12 0.08 21.37
CA ALA A 54 -6.99 -1.22 20.73
C ALA A 54 -5.82 -1.24 19.77
N THR A 55 -5.06 -2.35 19.76
CA THR A 55 -3.88 -2.52 18.91
C THR A 55 -4.12 -3.55 17.81
N THR A 56 -3.56 -3.29 16.64
CA THR A 56 -3.60 -4.20 15.48
C THR A 56 -2.22 -4.34 14.89
N LYS A 57 -1.79 -5.57 14.65
CA LYS A 57 -0.54 -5.83 13.92
C LYS A 57 -0.72 -5.49 12.45
N ILE A 58 0.19 -4.70 11.92
CA ILE A 58 0.24 -4.32 10.52
C ILE A 58 1.43 -5.01 9.86
N TYR A 59 1.19 -5.58 8.70
CA TYR A 59 2.22 -6.11 7.82
C TYR A 59 2.09 -5.47 6.45
N LEU A 60 3.09 -4.73 6.03
CA LEU A 60 3.16 -4.15 4.69
C LEU A 60 4.12 -4.99 3.86
N ALA A 61 3.57 -5.74 2.91
CA ALA A 61 4.37 -6.61 2.05
C ALA A 61 5.36 -5.79 1.19
N ALA A 62 6.59 -6.26 1.04
CA ALA A 62 7.48 -5.77 0.00
C ALA A 62 6.85 -6.02 -1.38
N ASN A 63 7.09 -5.13 -2.33
CA ASN A 63 6.57 -5.28 -3.69
C ASN A 63 7.59 -4.83 -4.74
N PRO A 64 7.63 -5.48 -5.92
CA PRO A 64 8.48 -5.04 -7.02
C PRO A 64 7.85 -3.88 -7.81
N SER A 65 8.60 -3.32 -8.78
CA SER A 65 8.06 -2.36 -9.77
C SER A 65 7.06 -2.98 -10.75
N HIS A 66 6.93 -4.29 -10.77
CA HIS A 66 5.92 -5.00 -11.57
C HIS A 66 4.54 -4.73 -10.95
N LEU A 67 3.81 -3.79 -11.54
CA LEU A 67 2.51 -3.36 -11.03
C LEU A 67 1.56 -4.55 -10.88
N GLU A 68 0.88 -4.61 -9.73
CA GLU A 68 -0.11 -5.61 -9.34
C GLU A 68 0.43 -7.03 -9.06
N ALA A 69 1.71 -7.31 -9.33
CA ALA A 69 2.29 -8.65 -9.10
C ALA A 69 2.25 -9.07 -7.62
N VAL A 70 2.23 -8.12 -6.70
CA VAL A 70 2.14 -8.39 -5.24
C VAL A 70 0.76 -8.87 -4.81
N ASN A 71 -0.30 -8.68 -5.61
CA ASN A 71 -1.66 -8.98 -5.20
C ASN A 71 -1.85 -10.47 -4.84
N PRO A 72 -1.57 -11.42 -5.73
CA PRO A 72 -1.68 -12.84 -5.39
C PRO A 72 -0.68 -13.26 -4.31
N VAL A 73 0.48 -12.63 -4.23
CA VAL A 73 1.47 -12.89 -3.17
C VAL A 73 0.92 -12.49 -1.81
N LEU A 74 0.29 -11.31 -1.70
CA LEU A 74 -0.35 -10.87 -0.46
C LEU A 74 -1.46 -11.83 -0.04
N GLU A 75 -2.32 -12.25 -0.97
CA GLU A 75 -3.39 -13.22 -0.68
C GLU A 75 -2.81 -14.53 -0.15
N GLY A 76 -1.70 -15.02 -0.72
CA GLY A 76 -0.99 -16.19 -0.21
C GLY A 76 -0.44 -16.00 1.21
N ILE A 77 0.15 -14.83 1.50
CA ILE A 77 0.64 -14.46 2.84
C ILE A 77 -0.52 -14.42 3.84
N VAL A 78 -1.65 -13.80 3.47
CA VAL A 78 -2.85 -13.73 4.31
C VAL A 78 -3.38 -15.12 4.61
N ARG A 79 -3.51 -15.97 3.60
CA ARG A 79 -3.95 -17.36 3.78
C ARG A 79 -3.04 -18.14 4.71
N ALA A 80 -1.73 -18.05 4.53
CA ALA A 80 -0.76 -18.72 5.40
C ALA A 80 -0.83 -18.21 6.85
N LYS A 81 -1.03 -16.91 7.06
CA LYS A 81 -1.23 -16.35 8.40
C LYS A 81 -2.52 -16.86 9.04
N GLN A 82 -3.62 -16.93 8.30
CA GLN A 82 -4.90 -17.47 8.78
C GLN A 82 -4.79 -18.94 9.16
N ASP A 83 -4.15 -19.76 8.32
CA ASP A 83 -3.94 -21.19 8.58
C ASP A 83 -3.08 -21.41 9.86
N ARG A 84 -2.05 -20.59 10.07
CA ARG A 84 -1.22 -20.64 11.29
C ARG A 84 -1.96 -20.23 12.55
N LEU A 85 -2.85 -19.23 12.47
CA LEU A 85 -3.66 -18.79 13.60
C LEU A 85 -4.74 -19.81 13.98
N ASN A 86 -5.11 -20.71 13.08
CA ASN A 86 -6.06 -21.80 13.27
C ASN A 86 -7.34 -21.39 13.99
N THR A 87 -7.93 -20.27 13.58
CA THR A 87 -9.11 -19.66 14.20
C THR A 87 -10.44 -20.32 13.79
N LYS A 88 -10.41 -21.61 13.44
CA LYS A 88 -11.58 -22.44 13.12
C LYS A 88 -12.51 -21.82 12.06
N GLY A 89 -11.93 -21.32 10.98
CA GLY A 89 -12.64 -20.75 9.84
C GLY A 89 -13.01 -19.27 9.96
N ALA A 90 -12.61 -18.60 11.02
CA ALA A 90 -12.69 -17.15 11.08
C ALA A 90 -11.57 -16.51 10.24
N TYR A 91 -11.94 -15.55 9.38
CA TYR A 91 -10.99 -14.81 8.55
C TYR A 91 -10.38 -13.62 9.35
N SER A 92 -9.49 -13.95 10.28
CA SER A 92 -8.93 -13.01 11.26
C SER A 92 -7.83 -12.09 10.73
N VAL A 93 -7.36 -12.33 9.51
CA VAL A 93 -6.40 -11.45 8.83
C VAL A 93 -7.12 -10.73 7.70
N LEU A 94 -7.02 -9.40 7.67
CA LEU A 94 -7.65 -8.55 6.67
C LEU A 94 -6.64 -8.17 5.59
N PRO A 95 -6.79 -8.66 4.34
CA PRO A 95 -6.04 -8.13 3.21
C PRO A 95 -6.59 -6.77 2.78
N ILE A 96 -5.67 -5.83 2.52
CA ILE A 96 -5.96 -4.53 1.91
C ILE A 96 -4.99 -4.33 0.75
N LEU A 97 -5.51 -4.17 -0.46
CA LEU A 97 -4.74 -3.92 -1.66
C LEU A 97 -4.96 -2.48 -2.14
N LEU A 98 -3.87 -1.72 -2.29
CA LEU A 98 -3.90 -0.37 -2.83
C LEU A 98 -3.43 -0.39 -4.28
N HIS A 99 -4.27 0.07 -5.19
CA HIS A 99 -4.06 0.05 -6.63
C HIS A 99 -4.00 1.46 -7.21
N GLY A 100 -3.30 1.64 -8.33
CA GLY A 100 -3.54 2.76 -9.24
C GLY A 100 -4.68 2.42 -10.21
N ASP A 101 -5.41 3.42 -10.71
CA ASP A 101 -6.54 3.18 -11.60
C ASP A 101 -6.15 2.52 -12.94
N ALA A 102 -5.05 2.97 -13.53
CA ALA A 102 -4.58 2.43 -14.80
C ALA A 102 -4.06 0.98 -14.65
N SER A 103 -3.33 0.68 -13.56
CA SER A 103 -2.84 -0.67 -13.31
C SER A 103 -3.97 -1.62 -12.95
N PHE A 104 -4.92 -1.18 -12.13
CA PHE A 104 -6.08 -2.01 -11.77
C PHE A 104 -6.88 -2.45 -13.00
N ALA A 105 -7.12 -1.53 -13.93
CA ALA A 105 -7.87 -1.83 -15.16
C ALA A 105 -7.03 -2.59 -16.21
N GLY A 106 -5.70 -2.44 -16.22
CA GLY A 106 -4.85 -2.86 -17.34
C GLY A 106 -3.99 -4.09 -17.11
N GLN A 107 -3.78 -4.52 -15.86
CA GLN A 107 -2.90 -5.65 -15.56
C GLN A 107 -3.71 -6.97 -15.43
N GLY A 108 -3.40 -7.96 -16.29
CA GLY A 108 -4.10 -9.25 -16.33
C GLY A 108 -4.07 -10.01 -15.00
N VAL A 109 -2.99 -9.87 -14.22
CA VAL A 109 -2.85 -10.49 -12.89
C VAL A 109 -3.96 -10.07 -11.91
N ASN A 110 -4.56 -8.90 -12.10
CA ASN A 110 -5.74 -8.50 -11.31
C ASN A 110 -6.95 -9.39 -11.58
N ALA A 111 -7.23 -9.69 -12.87
CA ALA A 111 -8.29 -10.60 -13.24
C ALA A 111 -8.10 -11.98 -12.60
N GLU A 112 -6.89 -12.48 -12.68
CA GLU A 112 -6.52 -13.79 -12.13
C GLU A 112 -6.68 -13.79 -10.61
N THR A 113 -6.19 -12.76 -9.91
CA THR A 113 -6.33 -12.63 -8.46
C THR A 113 -7.80 -12.54 -8.03
N LEU A 114 -8.60 -11.73 -8.71
CA LEU A 114 -10.04 -11.62 -8.43
C LEU A 114 -10.77 -12.95 -8.65
N GLN A 115 -10.42 -13.72 -9.68
CA GLN A 115 -11.02 -15.03 -9.92
C GLN A 115 -10.66 -16.06 -8.84
N LEU A 116 -9.55 -15.89 -8.13
CA LEU A 116 -9.16 -16.78 -7.02
C LEU A 116 -9.96 -16.50 -5.73
N ALA A 117 -10.51 -15.29 -5.56
CA ALA A 117 -11.08 -14.81 -4.30
C ALA A 117 -12.18 -15.71 -3.69
N GLY A 118 -13.00 -16.36 -4.53
CA GLY A 118 -14.08 -17.26 -4.10
C GLY A 118 -13.69 -18.74 -4.02
N LEU A 119 -12.54 -19.12 -4.52
CA LEU A 119 -12.15 -20.53 -4.63
C LEU A 119 -11.70 -21.11 -3.28
N PRO A 120 -12.15 -22.31 -2.88
CA PRO A 120 -11.85 -22.90 -1.57
C PRO A 120 -10.37 -22.98 -1.24
N GLY A 121 -9.51 -23.25 -2.22
CA GLY A 121 -8.07 -23.35 -2.05
C GLY A 121 -7.36 -22.00 -1.85
N TYR A 122 -7.97 -20.88 -2.25
CA TYR A 122 -7.32 -19.56 -2.33
C TYR A 122 -8.00 -18.49 -1.49
N ARG A 123 -9.30 -18.63 -1.20
CA ARG A 123 -10.08 -17.60 -0.50
C ARG A 123 -9.46 -17.20 0.84
N THR A 124 -9.49 -15.92 1.12
CA THR A 124 -9.02 -15.28 2.36
C THR A 124 -10.15 -14.64 3.18
N GLY A 125 -11.39 -14.81 2.75
CA GLY A 125 -12.56 -14.21 3.40
C GLY A 125 -12.80 -12.76 2.99
N GLY A 126 -12.37 -12.40 1.80
CA GLY A 126 -12.59 -11.10 1.18
C GLY A 126 -11.45 -10.11 1.42
N THR A 127 -11.17 -9.34 0.38
CA THR A 127 -10.14 -8.31 0.30
C THR A 127 -10.79 -6.94 0.14
N ILE A 128 -10.27 -5.94 0.83
CA ILE A 128 -10.64 -4.55 0.57
C ILE A 128 -9.67 -3.99 -0.47
N HIS A 129 -10.17 -3.69 -1.66
CA HIS A 129 -9.41 -3.05 -2.73
C HIS A 129 -9.63 -1.54 -2.68
N VAL A 130 -8.56 -0.77 -2.56
CA VAL A 130 -8.60 0.70 -2.62
C VAL A 130 -7.93 1.15 -3.89
N VAL A 131 -8.72 1.59 -4.86
CA VAL A 131 -8.21 2.13 -6.11
C VAL A 131 -8.00 3.63 -5.96
N VAL A 132 -6.73 4.05 -5.89
CA VAL A 132 -6.33 5.45 -5.88
C VAL A 132 -6.44 5.98 -7.31
N ASN A 133 -7.66 6.39 -7.68
CA ASN A 133 -8.01 6.81 -9.03
C ASN A 133 -7.59 8.26 -9.26
N ASN A 134 -6.33 8.43 -9.62
CA ASN A 134 -5.78 9.76 -9.93
C ASN A 134 -6.01 10.22 -11.38
N GLN A 135 -6.73 9.43 -12.17
CA GLN A 135 -7.21 9.75 -13.51
C GLN A 135 -6.09 9.98 -14.55
N VAL A 136 -4.92 9.38 -14.30
CA VAL A 136 -3.80 9.39 -15.24
C VAL A 136 -2.92 8.16 -15.04
N GLY A 137 -2.59 7.46 -16.13
CA GLY A 137 -1.65 6.33 -16.12
C GLY A 137 -0.29 6.77 -16.66
N PHE A 138 0.67 7.08 -15.80
CA PHE A 138 1.92 7.76 -16.13
C PHE A 138 1.64 9.08 -16.89
N THR A 139 1.56 9.04 -18.22
CA THR A 139 1.25 10.19 -19.11
C THR A 139 -0.07 10.02 -19.83
N THR A 140 -0.75 8.87 -19.69
CA THR A 140 -1.92 8.49 -20.49
C THR A 140 -3.23 8.85 -19.79
N SER A 141 -4.12 9.55 -20.50
CA SER A 141 -5.46 9.86 -20.00
C SER A 141 -6.37 8.62 -19.95
N PRO A 142 -7.43 8.61 -19.13
CA PRO A 142 -8.37 7.50 -19.06
C PRO A 142 -9.01 7.14 -20.41
N SER A 143 -9.36 8.14 -21.20
CA SER A 143 -9.97 7.96 -22.54
C SER A 143 -9.06 7.27 -23.55
N SER A 144 -7.74 7.31 -23.34
CA SER A 144 -6.74 6.63 -24.17
C SER A 144 -6.26 5.32 -23.58
N SER A 145 -6.65 4.98 -22.34
CA SER A 145 -6.15 3.81 -21.62
C SER A 145 -7.18 2.70 -21.42
N ARG A 146 -8.47 3.02 -21.41
CA ARG A 146 -9.53 2.05 -21.17
C ARG A 146 -10.85 2.42 -21.86
N THR A 147 -11.61 1.38 -22.23
CA THR A 147 -12.95 1.54 -22.78
C THR A 147 -14.00 1.73 -21.68
N ALA A 148 -13.83 1.05 -20.54
CA ALA A 148 -14.73 1.14 -19.42
C ALA A 148 -14.78 2.55 -18.82
N ARG A 149 -15.98 2.97 -18.39
CA ARG A 149 -16.17 4.28 -17.76
C ARG A 149 -15.34 4.42 -16.48
N TYR A 150 -15.37 3.38 -15.64
CA TYR A 150 -14.58 3.33 -14.41
C TYR A 150 -13.50 2.27 -14.51
N SER A 151 -12.33 2.54 -13.96
CA SER A 151 -11.26 1.53 -13.84
C SER A 151 -11.70 0.32 -13.02
N THR A 152 -12.59 0.57 -12.08
CA THR A 152 -13.14 -0.41 -11.13
C THR A 152 -14.26 -1.28 -11.71
N ASP A 153 -14.76 -0.98 -12.91
CA ASP A 153 -15.76 -1.84 -13.61
C ASP A 153 -15.26 -3.28 -13.78
N PHE A 154 -13.95 -3.45 -13.75
CA PHE A 154 -13.29 -4.74 -13.81
C PHE A 154 -13.65 -5.66 -12.63
N ALA A 155 -13.90 -5.12 -11.45
CA ALA A 155 -14.30 -5.90 -10.27
C ALA A 155 -15.73 -6.50 -10.38
N LYS A 156 -16.52 -6.06 -11.35
CA LYS A 156 -17.84 -6.63 -11.63
C LYS A 156 -17.77 -8.09 -12.09
N ILE A 157 -16.61 -8.56 -12.57
CA ILE A 157 -16.43 -9.98 -12.95
C ILE A 157 -16.66 -10.96 -11.78
N ILE A 158 -16.48 -10.50 -10.54
CA ILE A 158 -16.71 -11.27 -9.32
C ILE A 158 -17.90 -10.73 -8.51
N GLU A 159 -18.69 -9.84 -9.10
CA GLU A 159 -19.85 -9.21 -8.46
C GLU A 159 -19.52 -8.47 -7.16
N ALA A 160 -18.28 -7.95 -7.05
CA ALA A 160 -17.87 -7.16 -5.90
C ALA A 160 -18.59 -5.80 -5.88
N PRO A 161 -19.11 -5.33 -4.75
CA PRO A 161 -19.63 -3.98 -4.62
C PRO A 161 -18.51 -2.95 -4.81
N ILE A 162 -18.84 -1.84 -5.46
CA ILE A 162 -17.91 -0.75 -5.78
C ILE A 162 -18.48 0.53 -5.19
N PHE A 163 -17.72 1.16 -4.30
CA PHE A 163 -18.04 2.44 -3.70
C PHE A 163 -17.19 3.55 -4.33
N HIS A 164 -17.82 4.50 -4.99
CA HIS A 164 -17.14 5.67 -5.51
C HIS A 164 -17.14 6.79 -4.47
N VAL A 165 -15.97 7.32 -4.15
CA VAL A 165 -15.81 8.39 -3.15
C VAL A 165 -14.87 9.46 -3.65
N ASN A 166 -15.16 10.72 -3.31
CA ASN A 166 -14.28 11.85 -3.61
C ASN A 166 -13.13 11.89 -2.59
N GLY A 167 -11.89 11.74 -3.06
CA GLY A 167 -10.69 11.81 -2.23
C GLY A 167 -10.42 13.17 -1.56
N ASP A 168 -11.12 14.24 -1.98
CA ASP A 168 -11.07 15.55 -1.32
C ASP A 168 -12.03 15.66 -0.13
N ASP A 169 -12.85 14.63 0.13
CA ASP A 169 -13.71 14.53 1.31
C ASP A 169 -13.21 13.41 2.25
N PRO A 170 -12.33 13.73 3.22
CA PRO A 170 -11.76 12.73 4.13
C PRO A 170 -12.81 12.01 4.96
N GLU A 171 -13.88 12.70 5.38
CA GLU A 171 -14.94 12.10 6.18
C GLU A 171 -15.76 11.09 5.37
N ALA A 172 -16.05 11.40 4.10
CA ALA A 172 -16.69 10.45 3.20
C ALA A 172 -15.80 9.22 2.96
N CYS A 173 -14.48 9.42 2.81
CA CYS A 173 -13.52 8.33 2.67
C CYS A 173 -13.54 7.40 3.90
N VAL A 174 -13.57 7.97 5.12
CA VAL A 174 -13.67 7.19 6.36
C VAL A 174 -14.99 6.43 6.43
N ARG A 175 -16.12 7.08 6.12
CA ARG A 175 -17.45 6.41 6.12
C ARG A 175 -17.48 5.23 5.13
N VAL A 176 -16.95 5.40 3.93
CA VAL A 176 -16.89 4.34 2.93
C VAL A 176 -15.94 3.21 3.35
N ALA A 177 -14.82 3.54 3.99
CA ALA A 177 -13.90 2.53 4.53
C ALA A 177 -14.56 1.66 5.61
N HIS A 178 -15.33 2.29 6.52
CA HIS A 178 -16.14 1.56 7.52
C HIS A 178 -17.16 0.64 6.85
N LEU A 179 -17.90 1.15 5.87
CA LEU A 179 -18.91 0.36 5.14
C LEU A 179 -18.26 -0.83 4.40
N ALA A 180 -17.11 -0.61 3.78
CA ALA A 180 -16.36 -1.68 3.11
C ALA A 180 -15.89 -2.74 4.10
N PHE A 181 -15.39 -2.33 5.25
CA PHE A 181 -14.98 -3.24 6.31
C PHE A 181 -16.17 -4.06 6.84
N GLU A 182 -17.29 -3.42 7.15
CA GLU A 182 -18.50 -4.10 7.61
C GLU A 182 -19.05 -5.10 6.58
N TYR A 183 -19.07 -4.71 5.31
CA TYR A 183 -19.45 -5.60 4.21
C TYR A 183 -18.54 -6.83 4.16
N ARG A 184 -17.23 -6.62 4.17
CA ARG A 184 -16.26 -7.73 4.15
C ARG A 184 -16.43 -8.66 5.33
N GLN A 185 -16.66 -8.13 6.53
CA GLN A 185 -16.86 -8.92 7.74
C GLN A 185 -18.18 -9.69 7.73
N ALA A 186 -19.25 -9.09 7.20
CA ALA A 186 -20.56 -9.73 7.15
C ALA A 186 -20.65 -10.83 6.07
N PHE A 187 -20.05 -10.60 4.91
CA PHE A 187 -20.22 -11.46 3.74
C PHE A 187 -19.00 -12.30 3.37
N ASN A 188 -17.82 -12.00 3.94
CA ASN A 188 -16.54 -12.63 3.59
C ASN A 188 -16.24 -12.59 2.09
N LYS A 189 -16.52 -11.45 1.46
CA LYS A 189 -16.34 -11.18 0.03
C LYS A 189 -15.51 -9.93 -0.19
N ASP A 190 -14.94 -9.84 -1.38
CA ASP A 190 -14.19 -8.67 -1.81
C ASP A 190 -15.11 -7.46 -1.96
N VAL A 191 -14.52 -6.30 -1.74
CA VAL A 191 -15.17 -4.99 -1.88
C VAL A 191 -14.18 -3.98 -2.43
N VAL A 192 -14.64 -3.08 -3.28
CA VAL A 192 -13.78 -2.10 -3.96
C VAL A 192 -14.19 -0.68 -3.56
N ILE A 193 -13.21 0.12 -3.22
CA ILE A 193 -13.34 1.57 -3.02
C ILE A 193 -12.63 2.28 -4.18
N ASP A 194 -13.38 2.94 -5.03
CA ASP A 194 -12.87 3.82 -6.08
C ASP A 194 -12.73 5.23 -5.51
N MET A 195 -11.53 5.56 -5.04
CA MET A 195 -11.21 6.86 -4.46
C MET A 195 -10.76 7.81 -5.57
N VAL A 196 -11.70 8.60 -6.08
CA VAL A 196 -11.45 9.57 -7.15
C VAL A 196 -10.64 10.74 -6.61
N CYS A 197 -9.44 10.92 -7.13
CA CYS A 197 -8.50 11.95 -6.71
C CYS A 197 -7.70 12.48 -7.90
N TYR A 198 -6.56 13.11 -7.64
CA TYR A 198 -5.63 13.59 -8.65
C TYR A 198 -4.19 13.48 -8.16
N ARG A 199 -3.26 13.38 -9.09
CA ARG A 199 -1.82 13.35 -8.82
C ARG A 199 -1.26 14.77 -8.96
N ARG A 200 -0.82 15.36 -7.85
CA ARG A 200 -0.31 16.74 -7.85
C ARG A 200 1.08 16.88 -8.46
N ARG A 201 1.94 15.90 -8.25
CA ARG A 201 3.32 15.86 -8.75
C ARG A 201 3.43 14.90 -9.93
N GLY A 202 4.57 14.89 -10.64
CA GLY A 202 4.83 13.94 -11.71
C GLY A 202 4.79 12.48 -11.29
N HIS A 203 4.90 11.56 -12.23
CA HIS A 203 4.92 10.12 -11.95
C HIS A 203 6.13 9.73 -11.08
N ASN A 204 7.27 10.32 -11.36
CA ASN A 204 8.50 10.23 -10.58
C ASN A 204 9.15 11.61 -10.45
N GLU A 205 10.34 11.67 -9.87
CA GLU A 205 11.07 12.91 -9.59
C GLU A 205 11.53 13.65 -10.87
N GLY A 206 11.72 12.93 -11.97
CA GLY A 206 12.13 13.49 -13.27
C GLY A 206 10.97 13.82 -14.22
N ASP A 207 9.73 13.50 -13.84
CA ASP A 207 8.56 13.71 -14.70
C ASP A 207 7.93 15.10 -14.46
N GLU A 208 7.86 15.91 -15.52
CA GLU A 208 7.11 17.16 -15.55
C GLU A 208 5.76 16.92 -16.26
N PRO A 209 4.69 16.68 -15.48
CA PRO A 209 3.42 16.21 -16.04
C PRO A 209 2.68 17.24 -16.87
N SER A 210 3.00 18.53 -16.77
CA SER A 210 2.39 19.58 -17.57
C SER A 210 2.76 19.48 -19.05
N PHE A 211 3.87 18.81 -19.40
CA PHE A 211 4.26 18.59 -20.79
C PHE A 211 3.32 17.62 -21.51
N THR A 212 2.77 16.65 -20.82
CA THR A 212 1.88 15.63 -21.42
C THR A 212 0.41 15.87 -21.12
N GLN A 213 0.08 16.52 -19.99
CA GLN A 213 -1.29 16.80 -19.53
C GLN A 213 -1.48 18.27 -19.15
N PRO A 214 -1.25 19.24 -20.07
CA PRO A 214 -1.20 20.67 -19.74
C PRO A 214 -2.53 21.21 -19.20
N LEU A 215 -3.66 20.77 -19.76
CA LEU A 215 -4.98 21.23 -19.32
C LEU A 215 -5.34 20.70 -17.92
N MET A 216 -5.05 19.42 -17.67
CA MET A 216 -5.27 18.79 -16.36
C MET A 216 -4.43 19.49 -15.30
N TYR A 217 -3.14 19.69 -15.53
CA TYR A 217 -2.23 20.27 -14.54
C TYR A 217 -2.49 21.76 -14.31
N LYS A 218 -2.96 22.50 -15.32
CA LYS A 218 -3.46 23.87 -15.11
C LYS A 218 -4.59 23.92 -14.07
N LEU A 219 -5.49 22.92 -14.07
CA LEU A 219 -6.57 22.84 -13.09
C LEU A 219 -6.05 22.35 -11.73
N ILE A 220 -5.13 21.39 -11.72
CA ILE A 220 -4.54 20.85 -10.48
C ILE A 220 -3.74 21.91 -9.74
N ASP A 221 -2.95 22.72 -10.47
CA ASP A 221 -2.12 23.78 -9.87
C ASP A 221 -2.98 24.88 -9.26
N ALA A 222 -4.10 25.21 -9.91
CA ALA A 222 -5.06 26.19 -9.41
C ALA A 222 -5.90 25.65 -8.23
N LYS A 223 -5.93 24.32 -8.01
CA LYS A 223 -6.76 23.71 -6.98
C LYS A 223 -6.10 23.78 -5.61
N ARG A 224 -6.85 24.22 -4.62
CA ARG A 224 -6.42 24.18 -3.20
C ARG A 224 -6.23 22.73 -2.73
N THR A 225 -5.35 22.54 -1.78
CA THR A 225 -5.05 21.20 -1.25
C THR A 225 -6.24 20.61 -0.48
N THR A 226 -6.36 19.30 -0.42
CA THR A 226 -7.36 18.59 0.42
C THR A 226 -7.27 19.07 1.86
N ARG A 227 -6.06 19.24 2.41
CA ARG A 227 -5.85 19.78 3.76
C ARG A 227 -6.52 21.14 3.92
N THR A 228 -6.24 22.09 3.02
CA THR A 228 -6.81 23.44 3.08
C THR A 228 -8.34 23.41 3.02
N LEU A 229 -8.91 22.63 2.08
CA LEU A 229 -10.35 22.50 1.93
C LEU A 229 -11.01 21.89 3.18
N TYR A 230 -10.38 20.88 3.76
CA TYR A 230 -10.90 20.23 4.96
C TYR A 230 -10.78 21.12 6.21
N THR A 231 -9.65 21.82 6.38
CA THR A 231 -9.47 22.81 7.46
C THR A 231 -10.56 23.90 7.38
N GLU A 232 -10.81 24.45 6.20
CA GLU A 232 -11.87 25.45 6.02
C GLU A 232 -13.26 24.91 6.37
N ALA A 233 -13.53 23.64 6.01
CA ALA A 233 -14.78 22.99 6.34
C ALA A 233 -14.95 22.82 7.86
N LEU A 234 -13.90 22.38 8.58
CA LEU A 234 -13.90 22.24 10.03
C LEU A 234 -14.10 23.58 10.74
N VAL A 235 -13.36 24.61 10.30
CA VAL A 235 -13.51 25.97 10.85
C VAL A 235 -14.91 26.52 10.55
N GLY A 236 -15.42 26.33 9.33
CA GLY A 236 -16.75 26.79 8.93
C GLY A 236 -17.90 26.12 9.71
N ARG A 237 -17.70 24.90 10.21
CA ARG A 237 -18.66 24.20 11.08
C ARG A 237 -18.46 24.53 12.58
N GLY A 238 -17.34 25.16 12.92
CA GLY A 238 -16.98 25.46 14.32
C GLY A 238 -16.37 24.27 15.07
N ASP A 239 -15.90 23.24 14.35
CA ASP A 239 -15.25 22.07 14.94
C ASP A 239 -13.86 22.41 15.49
N ILE A 240 -13.15 23.32 14.83
CA ILE A 240 -11.87 23.90 15.26
C ILE A 240 -11.85 25.41 14.98
N THR A 241 -10.98 26.14 15.67
CA THR A 241 -10.72 27.56 15.40
C THR A 241 -9.61 27.73 14.35
N PRO A 242 -9.53 28.87 13.67
CA PRO A 242 -8.40 29.17 12.79
C PRO A 242 -7.04 29.10 13.48
N VAL A 243 -6.97 29.53 14.74
CA VAL A 243 -5.72 29.50 15.53
C VAL A 243 -5.27 28.07 15.80
N GLU A 244 -6.19 27.19 16.23
CA GLU A 244 -5.88 25.76 16.43
C GLU A 244 -5.41 25.09 15.13
N ALA A 245 -5.97 25.47 13.98
CA ALA A 245 -5.54 24.93 12.70
C ALA A 245 -4.09 25.34 12.35
N GLU A 246 -3.74 26.61 12.61
CA GLU A 246 -2.37 27.12 12.40
C GLU A 246 -1.37 26.50 13.38
N GLU A 247 -1.75 26.31 14.64
CA GLU A 247 -0.93 25.66 15.66
C GLU A 247 -0.62 24.20 15.30
N ILE A 248 -1.61 23.42 14.87
CA ILE A 248 -1.44 22.02 14.44
C ILE A 248 -0.47 21.95 13.24
N GLU A 249 -0.61 22.84 12.27
CA GLU A 249 0.29 22.88 11.12
C GLU A 249 1.73 23.22 11.53
N ALA A 250 1.91 24.25 12.34
CA ALA A 250 3.21 24.70 12.81
C ALA A 250 3.91 23.62 13.66
N GLU A 251 3.17 22.94 14.53
CA GLU A 251 3.71 21.84 15.34
C GLU A 251 4.20 20.69 14.46
N TYR A 252 3.40 20.25 13.51
CA TYR A 252 3.80 19.16 12.61
C TYR A 252 5.02 19.52 11.75
N GLN A 253 5.06 20.74 11.21
CA GLN A 253 6.20 21.24 10.45
C GLN A 253 7.48 21.26 11.32
N SER A 254 7.36 21.78 12.54
CA SER A 254 8.48 21.82 13.49
C SER A 254 9.00 20.42 13.83
N GLN A 255 8.13 19.44 14.02
CA GLN A 255 8.53 18.05 14.25
C GLN A 255 9.33 17.48 13.06
N LEU A 256 8.88 17.72 11.81
CA LEU A 256 9.58 17.26 10.63
C LEU A 256 10.97 17.92 10.48
N GLU A 257 11.06 19.22 10.75
CA GLU A 257 12.35 19.98 10.69
C GLU A 257 13.33 19.50 11.75
N GLN A 258 12.88 19.22 12.97
CA GLN A 258 13.71 18.68 14.03
C GLN A 258 14.27 17.29 13.68
N VAL A 259 13.39 16.41 13.15
CA VAL A 259 13.79 15.07 12.71
C VAL A 259 14.80 15.18 11.54
N PHE A 260 14.53 16.05 10.57
CA PHE A 260 15.43 16.25 9.43
C PHE A 260 16.81 16.77 9.88
N ALA A 261 16.84 17.75 10.79
CA ALA A 261 18.07 18.27 11.35
C ALA A 261 18.87 17.21 12.14
N SER A 262 18.19 16.33 12.87
CA SER A 262 18.83 15.23 13.59
C SER A 262 19.50 14.23 12.66
N VAL A 263 18.87 13.95 11.52
CA VAL A 263 19.41 13.01 10.51
C VAL A 263 20.58 13.63 9.75
N ALA A 264 20.56 14.94 9.48
CA ALA A 264 21.67 15.63 8.83
C ALA A 264 22.97 15.59 9.64
N ASN A 265 22.86 15.44 10.96
CA ASN A 265 24.00 15.33 11.88
C ASN A 265 24.31 13.87 12.27
N TYR A 266 23.63 12.90 11.67
CA TYR A 266 23.86 11.48 11.96
C TYR A 266 25.27 11.09 11.50
N GLN A 267 26.08 10.66 12.46
CA GLN A 267 27.36 9.99 12.18
C GLN A 267 27.10 8.49 12.30
N GLU A 268 27.46 7.75 11.27
CA GLU A 268 27.40 6.30 11.27
C GLU A 268 28.24 5.77 12.45
N GLU A 269 27.59 5.21 13.47
CA GLU A 269 28.28 4.44 14.49
C GLU A 269 28.67 3.10 13.86
N HIS A 270 29.90 3.01 13.42
CA HIS A 270 30.44 1.75 12.92
C HIS A 270 30.67 0.80 14.10
N ASP A 271 29.90 -0.29 14.18
CA ASP A 271 30.20 -1.35 15.13
C ASP A 271 31.42 -2.15 14.61
N PRO A 272 32.60 -2.00 15.25
CA PRO A 272 33.78 -2.69 14.79
C PRO A 272 33.70 -4.22 14.96
N ASN A 273 32.65 -4.73 15.64
CA ASN A 273 32.40 -6.15 15.84
C ASN A 273 31.28 -6.68 14.92
N PHE A 274 30.71 -5.83 14.05
CA PHE A 274 29.70 -6.28 13.12
C PHE A 274 30.29 -7.28 12.13
N VAL A 275 29.83 -8.52 12.22
CA VAL A 275 30.12 -9.57 11.23
C VAL A 275 28.87 -9.69 10.36
N ALA A 276 29.00 -9.29 9.10
CA ALA A 276 27.92 -9.46 8.14
C ALA A 276 27.46 -10.93 8.14
N PRO A 277 26.15 -11.21 8.20
CA PRO A 277 25.67 -12.57 8.15
C PRO A 277 26.22 -13.24 6.87
N ILE A 278 26.87 -14.38 7.04
CA ILE A 278 27.32 -15.19 5.90
C ILE A 278 26.06 -15.61 5.17
N VAL A 279 25.79 -14.97 4.04
CA VAL A 279 24.76 -15.50 3.10
C VAL A 279 25.35 -16.80 2.56
N PRO A 280 24.73 -17.96 2.79
CA PRO A 280 25.24 -19.21 2.24
C PRO A 280 25.41 -19.02 0.74
N ASN A 281 26.58 -19.37 0.21
CA ASN A 281 26.78 -19.34 -1.23
C ASN A 281 25.73 -20.26 -1.85
N ALA A 282 25.09 -19.83 -2.93
CA ALA A 282 24.08 -20.64 -3.62
C ALA A 282 24.62 -22.03 -4.05
N GLU A 283 25.94 -22.15 -4.17
CA GLU A 283 26.63 -23.41 -4.43
C GLU A 283 26.57 -24.40 -3.26
N ASP A 284 26.38 -23.91 -2.02
CA ASP A 284 26.34 -24.72 -0.81
C ASP A 284 24.91 -25.20 -0.46
N VAL A 285 23.91 -24.76 -1.20
CA VAL A 285 22.51 -25.16 -0.99
C VAL A 285 22.19 -26.34 -1.90
N PRO A 286 21.97 -27.56 -1.36
CA PRO A 286 21.59 -28.69 -2.20
C PRO A 286 20.23 -28.44 -2.85
N THR A 287 20.22 -28.35 -4.15
CA THR A 287 19.01 -28.09 -4.95
C THR A 287 18.43 -29.38 -5.57
N PHE A 288 19.01 -30.52 -5.30
CA PHE A 288 18.50 -31.79 -5.80
C PHE A 288 17.39 -32.33 -4.91
N ILE A 289 16.43 -32.98 -5.53
CA ILE A 289 15.37 -33.74 -4.87
C ILE A 289 15.75 -35.22 -5.00
N SER A 290 15.68 -35.99 -3.91
CA SER A 290 15.99 -37.41 -3.96
C SER A 290 14.97 -38.16 -4.83
N GLU A 291 15.44 -39.22 -5.51
CA GLU A 291 14.56 -40.07 -6.31
C GLU A 291 13.43 -40.70 -5.47
N GLU A 292 13.69 -41.00 -4.21
CA GLU A 292 12.70 -41.52 -3.27
C GLU A 292 11.55 -40.54 -3.05
N LEU A 293 11.87 -39.24 -2.81
CA LEU A 293 10.87 -38.18 -2.66
C LEU A 293 10.07 -37.95 -3.94
N ILE A 294 10.73 -37.99 -5.10
CA ILE A 294 10.05 -37.88 -6.39
C ILE A 294 9.04 -39.02 -6.59
N ARG A 295 9.43 -40.24 -6.23
CA ARG A 295 8.56 -41.41 -6.32
C ARG A 295 7.39 -41.35 -5.34
N GLU A 296 7.61 -40.86 -4.12
CA GLU A 296 6.56 -40.64 -3.13
C GLU A 296 5.54 -39.61 -3.62
N ILE A 297 5.99 -38.45 -4.12
CA ILE A 297 5.12 -37.41 -4.70
C ILE A 297 4.33 -37.96 -5.90
N ALA A 298 4.99 -38.68 -6.80
CA ALA A 298 4.32 -39.27 -7.95
C ALA A 298 3.25 -40.30 -7.56
N ALA A 299 3.50 -41.10 -6.53
CA ALA A 299 2.54 -42.09 -6.03
C ALA A 299 1.26 -41.44 -5.47
N THR A 300 1.39 -40.27 -4.82
CA THR A 300 0.24 -39.51 -4.29
C THR A 300 -0.64 -38.86 -5.38
N GLN A 301 -0.11 -38.70 -6.59
CA GLN A 301 -0.86 -38.14 -7.72
C GLN A 301 -1.63 -39.19 -8.52
N ILE A 302 -1.29 -40.46 -8.34
CA ILE A 302 -1.91 -41.60 -9.09
C ILE A 302 -2.99 -42.29 -8.26
N ALA A 303 -3.08 -41.99 -6.98
CA ALA A 303 -4.10 -42.50 -6.05
C ALA A 303 -5.34 -41.61 -6.02
#